data_e3c025afe7b209166ab87f7766c82d27
#
_entry.id   e3c025afe7b209166ab87f7766c82d27
#
_cell.length_a   1.000
_cell.length_b   1.000
_cell.length_c   1.000
_cell.angle_alpha   90.00
_cell.angle_beta   90.00
_cell.angle_gamma   90.00
#
_symmetry.space_group_name_H-M   'P 1'
#
loop_
_entity.id
_entity.type
_entity.pdbx_description
1 polymer ?
#
loop_
_entity_poly.entity_id
_entity_poly.type
_entity_poly.pdbx_seq_one_letter_code
_entity_poly.pdbx_strand_id
1 'polypeptide(L)'
;MNYIQWNYEDDLLAGTTLRDPSLPENNNMALHACLRKEDVLNNRDTLSKALHIASSQWTFAMQTHSDHIHEVTAADAGRGYRVYEEGIADCDALYTKERNIAIGVFHADCVPVLLYDPFTGIIAAIHSGWQGTVQEITRKTVTLLMQKEHVDPAHLMAYIGPAIAYRSFEIQQDVIDRIRAMSFDTRDYLTMLPNGRAIADNKGLNMQMLLNLGVER
;
A
#
# COMPACT_ATOMS: atom_id res chain seq x y z
N MET A 1 -18.83 -2.35 9.85
CA MET A 1 -17.49 -2.58 9.29
C MET A 1 -16.56 -1.52 9.83
N ASN A 2 -15.43 -1.92 10.39
CA ASN A 2 -14.46 -1.01 10.97
C ASN A 2 -13.41 -0.62 9.92
N TYR A 3 -13.18 0.66 9.73
CA TYR A 3 -12.10 1.20 8.90
C TYR A 3 -11.58 2.52 9.48
N ILE A 4 -10.32 2.83 9.20
CA ILE A 4 -9.72 4.14 9.47
C ILE A 4 -9.85 4.93 8.17
N GLN A 5 -10.52 6.07 8.22
CA GLN A 5 -10.61 6.98 7.09
C GLN A 5 -9.53 8.06 7.22
N TRP A 6 -8.82 8.31 6.13
CA TRP A 6 -7.93 9.44 5.99
C TRP A 6 -8.74 10.62 5.42
N ASN A 7 -9.17 11.52 6.28
CA ASN A 7 -9.94 12.69 5.89
C ASN A 7 -8.99 13.86 5.65
N TYR A 8 -8.76 14.18 4.40
CA TYR A 8 -7.98 15.36 4.04
C TYR A 8 -8.78 16.35 3.19
N GLU A 9 -9.42 15.90 2.13
CA GLU A 9 -10.19 16.72 1.19
C GLU A 9 -11.60 16.16 1.01
N ASP A 10 -12.56 17.02 0.71
CA ASP A 10 -13.96 16.59 0.54
C ASP A 10 -14.19 15.68 -0.68
N ASP A 11 -13.26 15.71 -1.66
CA ASP A 11 -13.32 14.89 -2.88
C ASP A 11 -12.39 13.68 -2.86
N LEU A 12 -11.66 13.45 -1.76
CA LEU A 12 -10.79 12.29 -1.54
C LEU A 12 -11.44 11.28 -0.60
N LEU A 13 -11.58 10.06 -1.06
CA LEU A 13 -11.92 8.93 -0.22
C LEU A 13 -10.71 8.00 -0.09
N ALA A 14 -10.09 7.99 1.08
CA ALA A 14 -8.95 7.13 1.37
C ALA A 14 -9.04 6.54 2.79
N GLY A 15 -8.55 5.32 2.95
CA GLY A 15 -8.59 4.66 4.26
C GLY A 15 -8.09 3.23 4.24
N THR A 16 -8.19 2.59 5.39
CA THR A 16 -7.77 1.21 5.63
C THR A 16 -8.85 0.47 6.39
N THR A 17 -9.29 -0.67 5.88
CA THR A 17 -10.18 -1.58 6.62
C THR A 17 -9.43 -2.24 7.77
N LEU A 18 -10.11 -2.46 8.88
CA LEU A 18 -9.53 -3.10 10.06
C LEU A 18 -10.03 -4.53 10.23
N ARG A 19 -9.22 -5.36 10.87
CA ARG A 19 -9.65 -6.67 11.33
C ARG A 19 -10.85 -6.53 12.26
N ASP A 20 -11.88 -7.34 12.03
CA ASP A 20 -13.09 -7.40 12.85
C ASP A 20 -13.49 -8.86 13.05
N PRO A 21 -13.23 -9.44 14.24
CA PRO A 21 -13.54 -10.85 14.53
C PRO A 21 -15.05 -11.17 14.50
N SER A 22 -15.92 -10.17 14.50
CA SER A 22 -17.38 -10.35 14.40
C SER A 22 -17.87 -10.56 12.97
N LEU A 23 -16.98 -10.34 11.97
CA LEU A 23 -17.30 -10.45 10.55
C LEU A 23 -16.69 -11.74 9.95
N PRO A 24 -17.26 -12.27 8.85
CA PRO A 24 -16.69 -13.40 8.12
C PRO A 24 -15.23 -13.17 7.76
N GLU A 25 -14.39 -14.20 7.84
CA GLU A 25 -12.94 -14.11 7.58
C GLU A 25 -12.26 -13.00 8.37
N ASN A 26 -12.80 -12.57 9.53
CA ASN A 26 -12.35 -11.43 10.33
C ASN A 26 -12.28 -10.11 9.55
N ASN A 27 -13.18 -9.88 8.62
CA ASN A 27 -13.20 -8.73 7.70
C ASN A 27 -12.06 -8.74 6.67
N ASN A 28 -11.55 -9.92 6.31
CA ASN A 28 -10.52 -10.07 5.27
C ASN A 28 -11.05 -9.60 3.91
N MET A 29 -10.21 -8.86 3.18
CA MET A 29 -10.48 -8.34 1.83
C MET A 29 -9.66 -9.06 0.75
N ALA A 30 -8.71 -9.94 1.13
CA ALA A 30 -7.75 -10.55 0.23
C ALA A 30 -8.19 -11.95 -0.25
N LEU A 31 -8.54 -12.09 -1.53
CA LEU A 31 -8.96 -13.37 -2.14
C LEU A 31 -7.84 -14.42 -2.21
N HIS A 32 -6.57 -14.00 -2.22
CA HIS A 32 -5.41 -14.91 -2.24
C HIS A 32 -5.03 -15.45 -0.86
N ALA A 33 -5.59 -14.90 0.21
CA ALA A 33 -5.28 -15.25 1.59
C ALA A 33 -6.55 -15.43 2.42
N CYS A 34 -7.42 -16.36 1.99
CA CYS A 34 -8.70 -16.62 2.65
C CYS A 34 -9.00 -18.12 2.70
N LEU A 35 -9.87 -18.50 3.64
CA LEU A 35 -10.45 -19.85 3.70
C LEU A 35 -11.66 -19.99 2.77
N ARG A 36 -12.47 -18.94 2.70
CA ARG A 36 -13.72 -18.92 1.92
C ARG A 36 -13.82 -17.64 1.09
N LYS A 37 -13.65 -17.79 -0.25
CA LYS A 37 -13.71 -16.66 -1.19
C LYS A 37 -15.03 -15.89 -1.13
N GLU A 38 -16.16 -16.59 -0.92
CA GLU A 38 -17.48 -15.96 -0.80
C GLU A 38 -17.57 -14.97 0.37
N ASP A 39 -16.98 -15.30 1.50
CA ASP A 39 -16.97 -14.43 2.67
C ASP A 39 -16.14 -13.16 2.42
N VAL A 40 -15.01 -13.28 1.74
CA VAL A 40 -14.22 -12.13 1.30
C VAL A 40 -14.98 -11.24 0.31
N LEU A 41 -15.69 -11.85 -0.66
CA LEU A 41 -16.52 -11.11 -1.60
C LEU A 41 -17.67 -10.39 -0.89
N ASN A 42 -18.31 -11.01 0.09
CA ASN A 42 -19.35 -10.37 0.92
C ASN A 42 -18.77 -9.17 1.72
N ASN A 43 -17.56 -9.29 2.27
CA ASN A 43 -16.87 -8.18 2.94
C ASN A 43 -16.61 -7.03 1.95
N ARG A 44 -16.08 -7.32 0.76
CA ARG A 44 -15.85 -6.31 -0.30
C ARG A 44 -17.15 -5.64 -0.74
N ASP A 45 -18.22 -6.41 -0.96
CA ASP A 45 -19.52 -5.86 -1.36
C ASP A 45 -20.13 -4.98 -0.27
N THR A 46 -19.93 -5.34 1.00
CA THR A 46 -20.35 -4.53 2.15
C THR A 46 -19.60 -3.21 2.20
N LEU A 47 -18.27 -3.24 2.00
CA LEU A 47 -17.44 -2.03 1.92
C LEU A 47 -17.85 -1.15 0.73
N SER A 48 -18.01 -1.74 -0.45
CA SER A 48 -18.45 -1.04 -1.67
C SER A 48 -19.76 -0.30 -1.48
N LYS A 49 -20.75 -0.96 -0.85
CA LYS A 49 -22.04 -0.34 -0.51
C LYS A 49 -21.89 0.80 0.49
N ALA A 50 -21.10 0.61 1.54
CA ALA A 50 -20.88 1.62 2.57
C ALA A 50 -20.18 2.88 2.04
N LEU A 51 -19.28 2.71 1.06
CA LEU A 51 -18.54 3.79 0.42
C LEU A 51 -19.21 4.35 -0.85
N HIS A 52 -20.35 3.79 -1.27
CA HIS A 52 -21.03 4.14 -2.52
C HIS A 52 -20.15 3.99 -3.78
N ILE A 53 -19.22 3.02 -3.78
CA ILE A 53 -18.34 2.68 -4.90
C ILE A 53 -18.80 1.34 -5.48
N ALA A 54 -19.17 1.31 -6.76
CA ALA A 54 -19.57 0.08 -7.42
C ALA A 54 -18.39 -0.91 -7.53
N SER A 55 -18.68 -2.22 -7.50
CA SER A 55 -17.64 -3.26 -7.64
C SER A 55 -16.83 -3.13 -8.94
N SER A 56 -17.46 -2.62 -10.00
CA SER A 56 -16.83 -2.35 -11.30
C SER A 56 -15.89 -1.14 -11.32
N GLN A 57 -15.83 -0.37 -10.24
CA GLN A 57 -14.93 0.80 -10.12
C GLN A 57 -13.64 0.44 -9.37
N TRP A 58 -13.57 -0.71 -8.71
CA TRP A 58 -12.39 -1.13 -7.97
C TRP A 58 -11.36 -1.82 -8.88
N THR A 59 -10.09 -1.53 -8.66
CA THR A 59 -8.97 -2.25 -9.28
C THR A 59 -8.00 -2.71 -8.20
N PHE A 60 -7.64 -3.98 -8.26
CA PHE A 60 -6.67 -4.60 -7.37
C PHE A 60 -5.56 -5.29 -8.16
N ALA A 61 -4.39 -5.40 -7.53
CA ALA A 61 -3.24 -6.10 -8.09
C ALA A 61 -3.10 -7.53 -7.53
N MET A 62 -2.43 -8.36 -8.28
CA MET A 62 -1.85 -9.63 -7.82
C MET A 62 -0.48 -9.30 -7.21
N GLN A 63 -0.49 -8.97 -5.92
CA GLN A 63 0.71 -8.56 -5.19
C GLN A 63 1.69 -9.73 -5.03
N THR A 64 2.94 -9.50 -5.38
CA THR A 64 4.02 -10.51 -5.37
C THR A 64 5.22 -10.08 -4.53
N HIS A 65 5.10 -8.98 -3.79
CA HIS A 65 6.19 -8.30 -3.07
C HIS A 65 7.27 -7.78 -4.02
N SER A 66 6.87 -7.39 -5.22
CA SER A 66 7.69 -6.75 -6.25
C SER A 66 7.89 -5.26 -5.98
N ASP A 67 8.57 -4.59 -6.90
CA ASP A 67 8.66 -3.12 -6.98
C ASP A 67 7.96 -2.57 -8.24
N HIS A 68 7.10 -3.38 -8.85
CA HIS A 68 6.38 -3.02 -10.05
C HIS A 68 5.21 -2.08 -9.74
N ILE A 69 5.06 -1.07 -10.60
CA ILE A 69 4.08 0.00 -10.49
C ILE A 69 3.22 0.01 -11.76
N HIS A 70 1.90 0.08 -11.61
CA HIS A 70 0.98 0.12 -12.72
C HIS A 70 0.09 1.38 -12.68
N GLU A 71 -0.04 2.07 -13.83
CA GLU A 71 -1.04 3.11 -14.03
C GLU A 71 -2.38 2.46 -14.32
N VAL A 72 -3.35 2.68 -13.44
CA VAL A 72 -4.72 2.18 -13.61
C VAL A 72 -5.51 3.17 -14.45
N THR A 73 -6.08 2.68 -15.54
CA THR A 73 -6.94 3.42 -16.46
C THR A 73 -8.37 2.90 -16.40
N ALA A 74 -9.27 3.54 -17.13
CA ALA A 74 -10.66 3.10 -17.26
C ALA A 74 -10.78 1.66 -17.81
N ALA A 75 -9.79 1.17 -18.57
CA ALA A 75 -9.76 -0.20 -19.10
C ALA A 75 -9.48 -1.26 -18.00
N ASP A 76 -8.91 -0.85 -16.88
CA ASP A 76 -8.59 -1.73 -15.76
C ASP A 76 -9.71 -1.80 -14.71
N ALA A 77 -10.76 -1.01 -14.86
CA ALA A 77 -11.84 -0.90 -13.89
C ALA A 77 -12.54 -2.26 -13.68
N GLY A 78 -12.70 -2.68 -12.43
CA GLY A 78 -13.29 -3.97 -12.04
C GLY A 78 -12.28 -5.11 -11.87
N ARG A 79 -11.05 -4.97 -12.36
CA ARG A 79 -10.04 -6.03 -12.33
C ARG A 79 -9.64 -6.42 -10.90
N GLY A 80 -9.54 -7.72 -10.65
CA GLY A 80 -9.14 -8.26 -9.35
C GLY A 80 -10.22 -8.17 -8.25
N TYR A 81 -11.39 -7.58 -8.52
CA TYR A 81 -12.44 -7.45 -7.51
C TYR A 81 -13.13 -8.78 -7.20
N ARG A 82 -13.57 -9.51 -8.23
CA ARG A 82 -14.29 -10.79 -8.10
C ARG A 82 -13.38 -12.00 -8.22
N VAL A 83 -12.36 -11.90 -9.07
CA VAL A 83 -11.43 -12.97 -9.38
C VAL A 83 -10.01 -12.44 -9.19
N TYR A 84 -9.22 -13.09 -8.34
CA TYR A 84 -7.88 -12.64 -8.02
C TYR A 84 -6.98 -12.63 -9.27
N GLU A 85 -7.08 -13.67 -10.08
CA GLU A 85 -6.26 -13.90 -11.29
C GLU A 85 -6.54 -12.88 -12.41
N GLU A 86 -7.64 -12.12 -12.31
CA GLU A 86 -7.97 -11.03 -13.23
C GLU A 86 -7.36 -9.69 -12.80
N GLY A 87 -6.73 -9.63 -11.63
CA GLY A 87 -6.04 -8.45 -11.13
C GLY A 87 -4.87 -8.00 -12.02
N ILE A 88 -4.29 -6.85 -11.70
CA ILE A 88 -3.06 -6.39 -12.37
C ILE A 88 -1.93 -7.34 -11.95
N ALA A 89 -1.35 -8.04 -12.92
CA ALA A 89 -0.35 -9.07 -12.67
C ALA A 89 0.96 -8.49 -12.12
N ASP A 90 1.56 -9.21 -11.16
CA ASP A 90 2.91 -8.94 -10.63
C ASP A 90 3.14 -7.45 -10.32
N CYS A 91 2.28 -6.89 -9.46
CA CYS A 91 2.29 -5.46 -9.19
C CYS A 91 1.98 -5.20 -7.71
N ASP A 92 2.75 -4.30 -7.10
CA ASP A 92 2.61 -3.95 -5.68
C ASP A 92 2.35 -2.44 -5.46
N ALA A 93 2.31 -1.65 -6.54
CA ALA A 93 1.88 -0.26 -6.49
C ALA A 93 0.94 0.09 -7.65
N LEU A 94 -0.19 0.67 -7.33
CA LEU A 94 -1.17 1.17 -8.28
C LEU A 94 -1.26 2.69 -8.15
N TYR A 95 -1.39 3.40 -9.27
CA TYR A 95 -1.77 4.81 -9.25
C TYR A 95 -2.76 5.11 -10.36
N THR A 96 -3.54 6.18 -10.21
CA THR A 96 -4.48 6.63 -11.23
C THR A 96 -4.73 8.13 -11.13
N LYS A 97 -5.06 8.74 -12.26
CA LYS A 97 -5.62 10.10 -12.39
C LYS A 97 -7.09 10.08 -12.83
N GLU A 98 -7.63 8.90 -13.05
CA GLU A 98 -9.02 8.72 -13.44
C GLU A 98 -9.95 8.93 -12.25
N ARG A 99 -10.96 9.78 -12.41
CA ARG A 99 -12.02 9.93 -11.42
C ARG A 99 -12.96 8.73 -11.42
N ASN A 100 -13.55 8.44 -10.29
CA ASN A 100 -14.49 7.33 -10.09
C ASN A 100 -13.86 5.93 -10.27
N ILE A 101 -12.54 5.82 -10.17
CA ILE A 101 -11.83 4.56 -10.00
C ILE A 101 -11.28 4.49 -8.59
N ALA A 102 -11.52 3.38 -7.92
CA ALA A 102 -10.91 3.06 -6.63
C ALA A 102 -9.80 2.04 -6.82
N ILE A 103 -8.65 2.31 -6.25
CA ILE A 103 -7.50 1.40 -6.24
C ILE A 103 -7.24 0.93 -4.82
N GLY A 104 -6.76 -0.29 -4.65
CA GLY A 104 -6.50 -0.83 -3.33
C GLY A 104 -5.35 -1.82 -3.31
N VAL A 105 -4.69 -1.92 -2.15
CA VAL A 105 -3.69 -2.93 -1.84
C VAL A 105 -4.11 -3.69 -0.58
N PHE A 106 -3.71 -4.95 -0.50
CA PHE A 106 -3.98 -5.81 0.65
C PHE A 106 -2.74 -5.87 1.53
N HIS A 107 -2.96 -5.72 2.83
CA HIS A 107 -1.87 -5.80 3.81
C HIS A 107 -2.37 -6.36 5.15
N ALA A 108 -1.45 -6.88 5.93
CA ALA A 108 -1.61 -7.19 7.35
C ALA A 108 -0.41 -6.62 8.10
N ASP A 109 0.76 -7.26 7.94
CA ASP A 109 2.04 -6.82 8.53
C ASP A 109 2.82 -5.86 7.62
N CYS A 110 2.64 -5.99 6.30
CA CYS A 110 3.29 -5.12 5.32
C CYS A 110 2.78 -3.67 5.41
N VAL A 111 3.61 -2.73 5.01
CA VAL A 111 3.31 -1.29 5.10
C VAL A 111 2.48 -0.84 3.90
N PRO A 112 1.23 -0.38 4.09
CA PRO A 112 0.50 0.30 3.05
C PRO A 112 0.88 1.78 3.04
N VAL A 113 1.16 2.32 1.86
CA VAL A 113 1.38 3.76 1.66
C VAL A 113 0.35 4.27 0.65
N LEU A 114 -0.44 5.26 1.05
CA LEU A 114 -1.37 5.95 0.18
C LEU A 114 -0.83 7.34 -0.13
N LEU A 115 -0.93 7.74 -1.39
CA LEU A 115 -0.48 9.06 -1.85
C LEU A 115 -1.63 9.79 -2.53
N TYR A 116 -1.67 11.10 -2.36
CA TYR A 116 -2.60 11.99 -3.04
C TYR A 116 -1.92 13.31 -3.41
N ASP A 117 -2.06 13.71 -4.66
CA ASP A 117 -1.67 15.05 -5.11
C ASP A 117 -2.93 15.88 -5.43
N PRO A 118 -3.26 16.91 -4.63
CA PRO A 118 -4.47 17.72 -4.82
C PRO A 118 -4.44 18.56 -6.10
N PHE A 119 -3.27 18.81 -6.70
CA PHE A 119 -3.14 19.63 -7.90
C PHE A 119 -3.41 18.85 -9.18
N THR A 120 -2.95 17.60 -9.24
CA THR A 120 -3.17 16.72 -10.39
C THR A 120 -4.37 15.80 -10.20
N GLY A 121 -4.85 15.62 -8.96
CA GLY A 121 -5.88 14.65 -8.60
C GLY A 121 -5.39 13.20 -8.61
N ILE A 122 -4.07 12.98 -8.70
CA ILE A 122 -3.48 11.64 -8.71
C ILE A 122 -3.58 11.02 -7.32
N ILE A 123 -3.99 9.76 -7.31
CA ILE A 123 -3.95 8.90 -6.12
C ILE A 123 -3.04 7.70 -6.39
N ALA A 124 -2.36 7.19 -5.35
CA ALA A 124 -1.62 5.94 -5.41
C ALA A 124 -1.83 5.10 -4.15
N ALA A 125 -1.76 3.77 -4.32
CA ALA A 125 -1.80 2.79 -3.25
C ALA A 125 -0.62 1.82 -3.43
N ILE A 126 0.23 1.73 -2.43
CA ILE A 126 1.50 0.98 -2.46
C ILE A 126 1.48 -0.07 -1.36
N HIS A 127 1.76 -1.32 -1.72
CA HIS A 127 2.04 -2.41 -0.80
C HIS A 127 3.55 -2.53 -0.62
N SER A 128 4.07 -2.05 0.49
CA SER A 128 5.50 -2.11 0.81
C SER A 128 5.77 -3.15 1.90
N GLY A 129 5.76 -4.43 1.53
CA GLY A 129 6.35 -5.50 2.33
C GLY A 129 7.86 -5.28 2.45
N TRP A 130 8.56 -6.07 3.30
CA TRP A 130 9.99 -5.88 3.48
C TRP A 130 10.79 -5.99 2.16
N GLN A 131 10.37 -6.88 1.24
CA GLN A 131 11.00 -7.02 -0.07
C GLN A 131 10.79 -5.78 -0.94
N GLY A 132 9.57 -5.24 -1.01
CA GLY A 132 9.28 -3.99 -1.69
C GLY A 132 10.00 -2.79 -1.05
N THR A 133 10.12 -2.78 0.28
CA THR A 133 10.85 -1.73 1.01
C THR A 133 12.33 -1.71 0.63
N VAL A 134 13.03 -2.86 0.65
CA VAL A 134 14.46 -2.90 0.26
C VAL A 134 14.69 -2.68 -1.23
N GLN A 135 13.68 -2.90 -2.07
CA GLN A 135 13.64 -2.52 -3.49
C GLN A 135 13.24 -1.06 -3.69
N GLU A 136 12.91 -0.36 -2.60
CA GLU A 136 12.52 1.06 -2.56
C GLU A 136 11.28 1.38 -3.41
N ILE A 137 10.25 0.53 -3.35
CA ILE A 137 9.02 0.69 -4.14
C ILE A 137 8.35 2.05 -3.90
N THR A 138 8.33 2.55 -2.66
CA THR A 138 7.76 3.86 -2.33
C THR A 138 8.53 4.98 -3.02
N ARG A 139 9.89 4.95 -2.97
CA ARG A 139 10.73 5.92 -3.68
C ARG A 139 10.52 5.84 -5.19
N LYS A 140 10.49 4.64 -5.74
CA LYS A 140 10.27 4.40 -7.18
C LYS A 140 8.92 4.93 -7.64
N THR A 141 7.85 4.71 -6.85
CA THR A 141 6.52 5.21 -7.17
C THR A 141 6.50 6.74 -7.20
N VAL A 142 6.99 7.42 -6.17
CA VAL A 142 7.04 8.90 -6.16
C VAL A 142 7.92 9.42 -7.30
N THR A 143 9.09 8.82 -7.54
CA THR A 143 9.97 9.22 -8.65
C THR A 143 9.27 9.08 -10.01
N LEU A 144 8.51 8.01 -10.22
CA LEU A 144 7.72 7.81 -11.43
C LEU A 144 6.66 8.92 -11.58
N LEU A 145 5.92 9.23 -10.50
CA LEU A 145 4.91 10.30 -10.52
C LEU A 145 5.54 11.67 -10.82
N MET A 146 6.72 11.97 -10.27
CA MET A 146 7.47 13.20 -10.59
C MET A 146 7.86 13.27 -12.07
N GLN A 147 8.40 12.18 -12.61
CA GLN A 147 8.96 12.16 -13.97
C GLN A 147 7.89 12.07 -15.06
N LYS A 148 6.87 11.25 -14.84
CA LYS A 148 5.85 10.95 -15.84
C LYS A 148 4.63 11.87 -15.74
N GLU A 149 4.20 12.13 -14.52
CA GLU A 149 2.97 12.86 -14.26
C GLU A 149 3.22 14.31 -13.78
N HIS A 150 4.49 14.71 -13.66
CA HIS A 150 4.92 16.05 -13.25
C HIS A 150 4.42 16.47 -11.85
N VAL A 151 4.21 15.49 -10.96
CA VAL A 151 3.85 15.74 -9.57
C VAL A 151 5.01 16.42 -8.85
N ASP A 152 4.71 17.51 -8.12
CA ASP A 152 5.66 18.12 -7.19
C ASP A 152 5.58 17.39 -5.84
N PRO A 153 6.67 16.76 -5.38
CA PRO A 153 6.66 16.04 -4.11
C PRO A 153 6.33 16.92 -2.90
N ALA A 154 6.57 18.24 -2.95
CA ALA A 154 6.20 19.17 -1.90
C ALA A 154 4.67 19.31 -1.73
N HIS A 155 3.89 18.98 -2.76
CA HIS A 155 2.43 18.99 -2.72
C HIS A 155 1.84 17.61 -2.40
N LEU A 156 2.68 16.57 -2.50
CA LEU A 156 2.22 15.19 -2.36
C LEU A 156 1.93 14.86 -0.90
N MET A 157 0.73 14.43 -0.66
CA MET A 157 0.28 13.99 0.66
C MET A 157 0.43 12.49 0.78
N ALA A 158 0.98 12.04 1.90
CA ALA A 158 1.24 10.64 2.17
C ALA A 158 0.58 10.17 3.46
N TYR A 159 -0.07 9.03 3.42
CA TYR A 159 -0.56 8.31 4.57
C TYR A 159 0.10 6.93 4.65
N ILE A 160 0.80 6.66 5.76
CA ILE A 160 1.37 5.35 6.05
C ILE A 160 0.46 4.64 7.05
N GLY A 161 -0.24 3.61 6.59
CA GLY A 161 -1.26 2.93 7.35
C GLY A 161 -0.73 1.97 8.43
N PRO A 162 -1.64 1.25 9.10
CA PRO A 162 -1.29 0.22 10.07
C PRO A 162 -0.43 -0.87 9.43
N ALA A 163 0.61 -1.31 10.14
CA ALA A 163 1.52 -2.37 9.74
C ALA A 163 2.12 -3.03 10.99
N ILE A 164 2.98 -4.02 10.81
CA ILE A 164 3.72 -4.62 11.92
C ILE A 164 4.44 -3.54 12.72
N ALA A 165 4.30 -3.60 14.06
CA ALA A 165 4.97 -2.65 14.92
C ALA A 165 6.50 -2.89 14.89
N TYR A 166 7.27 -1.80 14.95
CA TYR A 166 8.74 -1.84 14.98
C TYR A 166 9.28 -2.95 15.89
N ARG A 167 8.85 -3.00 17.15
CA ARG A 167 9.34 -3.98 18.16
C ARG A 167 8.99 -5.43 17.84
N SER A 168 8.10 -5.68 16.88
CA SER A 168 7.65 -7.01 16.50
C SER A 168 8.28 -7.51 15.20
N PHE A 169 9.03 -6.65 14.49
CA PHE A 169 9.63 -7.02 13.22
C PHE A 169 11.11 -7.38 13.40
N GLU A 170 11.35 -8.59 13.91
CA GLU A 170 12.68 -9.19 14.04
C GLU A 170 13.10 -9.83 12.71
N ILE A 171 14.30 -9.51 12.25
CA ILE A 171 14.86 -9.91 10.95
C ILE A 171 16.22 -10.59 11.10
N GLN A 172 16.59 -11.40 10.10
CA GLN A 172 17.85 -12.13 10.01
C GLN A 172 18.87 -11.37 9.13
N GLN A 173 20.11 -11.90 9.09
CA GLN A 173 21.25 -11.23 8.47
C GLN A 173 21.03 -10.90 6.99
N ASP A 174 20.37 -11.78 6.22
CA ASP A 174 20.08 -11.57 4.81
C ASP A 174 19.21 -10.33 4.56
N VAL A 175 18.21 -10.09 5.41
CA VAL A 175 17.34 -8.90 5.35
C VAL A 175 18.10 -7.67 5.86
N ILE A 176 18.92 -7.82 6.92
CA ILE A 176 19.77 -6.73 7.44
C ILE A 176 20.69 -6.21 6.33
N ASP A 177 21.33 -7.10 5.58
CA ASP A 177 22.25 -6.72 4.52
C ASP A 177 21.54 -5.99 3.38
N ARG A 178 20.33 -6.42 3.02
CA ARG A 178 19.51 -5.73 2.01
C ARG A 178 19.07 -4.35 2.47
N ILE A 179 18.67 -4.18 3.73
CA ILE A 179 18.31 -2.86 4.28
C ILE A 179 19.53 -1.93 4.26
N ARG A 180 20.71 -2.43 4.65
CA ARG A 180 21.96 -1.64 4.62
C ARG A 180 22.42 -1.26 3.21
N ALA A 181 22.00 -2.01 2.20
CA ALA A 181 22.30 -1.75 0.79
C ALA A 181 21.35 -0.72 0.13
N MET A 182 20.33 -0.23 0.83
CA MET A 182 19.43 0.80 0.31
C MET A 182 20.17 2.11 -0.02
N SER A 183 19.57 2.95 -0.86
CA SER A 183 20.19 4.15 -1.42
C SER A 183 20.43 5.30 -0.42
N PHE A 184 20.05 5.14 0.84
CA PHE A 184 20.19 6.12 1.92
C PHE A 184 20.67 5.47 3.22
N ASP A 185 21.07 6.27 4.21
CA ASP A 185 21.51 5.76 5.51
C ASP A 185 20.35 5.15 6.29
N THR A 186 20.48 3.86 6.59
CA THR A 186 19.42 3.06 7.26
C THR A 186 19.74 2.71 8.70
N ARG A 187 20.84 3.22 9.29
CA ARG A 187 21.32 2.84 10.62
C ARG A 187 20.30 3.10 11.73
N ASP A 188 19.56 4.19 11.63
CA ASP A 188 18.56 4.58 12.64
C ASP A 188 17.28 3.70 12.59
N TYR A 189 17.13 2.87 11.54
CA TYR A 189 15.98 1.98 11.34
C TYR A 189 16.29 0.52 11.72
N LEU A 190 17.49 0.26 12.26
CA LEU A 190 17.94 -1.07 12.66
C LEU A 190 18.45 -1.06 14.11
N THR A 191 17.86 -1.88 14.97
CA THR A 191 18.39 -2.14 16.30
C THR A 191 18.98 -3.55 16.33
N MET A 192 20.31 -3.65 16.41
CA MET A 192 21.00 -4.94 16.47
C MET A 192 20.75 -5.65 17.78
N LEU A 193 20.48 -6.94 17.73
CA LEU A 193 20.27 -7.81 18.88
C LEU A 193 21.53 -8.65 19.18
N PRO A 194 21.73 -9.10 20.45
CA PRO A 194 22.89 -9.90 20.84
C PRO A 194 23.04 -11.24 20.08
N ASN A 195 21.93 -11.77 19.55
CA ASN A 195 21.89 -13.04 18.79
C ASN A 195 22.24 -12.87 17.30
N GLY A 196 22.70 -11.69 16.86
CA GLY A 196 23.03 -11.40 15.46
C GLY A 196 21.84 -11.05 14.57
N ARG A 197 20.61 -11.02 15.12
CA ARG A 197 19.43 -10.51 14.45
C ARG A 197 19.27 -9.01 14.65
N ALA A 198 18.27 -8.42 14.05
CA ALA A 198 17.91 -7.02 14.28
C ALA A 198 16.40 -6.84 14.36
N ILE A 199 15.98 -5.78 15.04
CA ILE A 199 14.63 -5.23 14.88
C ILE A 199 14.70 -4.15 13.81
N ALA A 200 13.78 -4.18 12.84
CA ALA A 200 13.74 -3.21 11.75
C ALA A 200 12.48 -2.33 11.79
N ASP A 201 12.63 -1.06 11.50
CA ASP A 201 11.52 -0.12 11.34
C ASP A 201 11.11 0.01 9.86
N ASN A 202 10.27 -0.92 9.40
CA ASN A 202 9.81 -0.92 8.01
C ASN A 202 8.97 0.32 7.67
N LYS A 203 8.20 0.85 8.63
CA LYS A 203 7.43 2.10 8.44
C LYS A 203 8.35 3.30 8.35
N GLY A 204 9.34 3.39 9.24
CA GLY A 204 10.34 4.45 9.25
C GLY A 204 11.15 4.49 7.95
N LEU A 205 11.54 3.33 7.40
CA LEU A 205 12.20 3.24 6.09
C LEU A 205 11.35 3.83 4.96
N ASN A 206 10.05 3.47 4.91
CA ASN A 206 9.14 4.04 3.91
C ASN A 206 8.93 5.54 4.09
N MET A 207 8.80 6.01 5.34
CA MET A 207 8.70 7.43 5.65
C MET A 207 9.95 8.18 5.20
N GLN A 208 11.14 7.63 5.44
CA GLN A 208 12.41 8.26 5.04
C GLN A 208 12.55 8.37 3.52
N MET A 209 12.07 7.36 2.76
CA MET A 209 12.03 7.45 1.30
C MET A 209 11.20 8.65 0.82
N LEU A 210 10.04 8.89 1.44
CA LEU A 210 9.17 10.04 1.12
C LEU A 210 9.87 11.36 1.46
N LEU A 211 10.44 11.48 2.66
CA LEU A 211 11.14 12.69 3.12
C LEU A 211 12.35 13.03 2.23
N ASN A 212 13.11 12.01 1.81
CA ASN A 212 14.27 12.20 0.93
C ASN A 212 13.89 12.74 -0.47
N LEU A 213 12.65 12.61 -0.87
CA LEU A 213 12.11 13.14 -2.12
C LEU A 213 11.41 14.51 -1.95
N GLY A 214 11.34 15.03 -0.72
CA GLY A 214 10.70 16.31 -0.44
C GLY A 214 9.20 16.23 -0.15
N VAL A 215 8.66 15.03 0.09
CA VAL A 215 7.29 14.89 0.61
C VAL A 215 7.29 15.36 2.06
N GLU A 216 6.51 16.38 2.38
CA GLU A 216 6.47 16.97 3.73
C GLU A 216 5.64 16.11 4.71
N ARG A 217 5.88 16.36 6.03
CA ARG A 217 5.17 15.64 7.10
C ARG A 217 3.79 16.22 7.37
#